data_ac1baac3e3bec5ad8dd7222fd2bf9eff
#
_entry.id   ac1baac3e3bec5ad8dd7222fd2bf9eff
#
_cell.length_a   1.000
_cell.length_b   1.000
_cell.length_c   1.000
_cell.angle_alpha   90.00
_cell.angle_beta   90.00
_cell.angle_gamma   90.00
#
_symmetry.space_group_name_H-M   'P 1'
#
loop_
_entity.id
_entity.type
_entity.pdbx_description
1 polymer ?
#
loop_
_entity_poly.entity_id
_entity_poly.type
_entity_poly.pdbx_seq_one_letter_code
_entity_poly.pdbx_strand_id
1 'polypeptide(L)'
;MRNKLFLVGLVLLMAACNTSQSVVRTSKSNQSKTSEQVAQRVKKPIYRPGTAKNGGVTTQKPTSNPTPNTASSEILEATTRVKVTTEMVLAYIEKYKNIAKENMVNTGIPASITLGQAILESGAGTGPLSVQANNHFGIKCHKEWTGPSIRYTDDAENECFRKYDEPSGSFKDHSYFLTSRPRYASLFQLGKDDYAAWARGLKAAGYATDPKYPEKLIGLIERYQLSKYDAEVLGKDYVAVVPQKEISYADDSQKYTVVKGDTLYSISKRFNITVEELKRKNNMVDNTLSLGQTIIVK
;
A
#
# COMPACT_ATOMS: atom_id res chain seq x y z
N MET A 1 5.89 -8.02 -75.75
CA MET A 1 6.56 -9.31 -76.02
C MET A 1 6.88 -9.96 -74.67
N ARG A 2 6.22 -10.91 -74.48
CA ARG A 2 6.32 -12.38 -74.20
C ARG A 2 6.35 -12.73 -72.75
N ASN A 3 5.21 -13.30 -72.36
CA ASN A 3 4.95 -14.20 -71.25
C ASN A 3 6.11 -15.12 -70.88
N LYS A 4 6.32 -15.39 -69.63
CA LYS A 4 6.62 -16.73 -69.12
C LYS A 4 5.93 -16.94 -67.77
N LEU A 5 4.90 -17.72 -67.84
CA LEU A 5 4.27 -18.54 -66.81
C LEU A 5 5.29 -19.53 -66.24
N PHE A 6 5.42 -19.64 -64.92
CA PHE A 6 5.93 -20.84 -64.28
C PHE A 6 4.99 -21.26 -63.17
N LEU A 7 4.31 -22.29 -63.46
CA LEU A 7 3.51 -23.14 -62.60
C LEU A 7 4.48 -24.21 -62.00
N VAL A 8 4.59 -24.31 -60.71
CA VAL A 8 5.10 -25.48 -59.96
C VAL A 8 4.49 -25.34 -58.58
N GLY A 9 3.59 -26.15 -58.13
CA GLY A 9 3.65 -27.54 -57.84
C GLY A 9 3.31 -27.65 -56.38
N LEU A 10 2.01 -27.88 -56.11
CA LEU A 10 1.42 -28.17 -54.76
C LEU A 10 1.92 -29.56 -54.33
N VAL A 11 2.70 -29.66 -53.24
CA VAL A 11 2.97 -30.93 -52.55
C VAL A 11 2.29 -30.88 -51.17
N LEU A 12 1.16 -31.59 -51.10
CA LEU A 12 0.49 -31.91 -49.86
C LEU A 12 1.32 -33.03 -49.18
N LEU A 13 1.86 -32.71 -48.00
CA LEU A 13 2.37 -33.70 -47.06
C LEU A 13 1.39 -33.82 -45.90
N MET A 14 0.55 -34.85 -45.95
CA MET A 14 -0.24 -35.35 -44.85
C MET A 14 0.70 -35.99 -43.83
N ALA A 15 0.90 -35.41 -42.68
CA ALA A 15 1.53 -36.10 -41.54
C ALA A 15 0.44 -36.46 -40.54
N ALA A 16 0.32 -37.75 -40.35
CA ALA A 16 -0.68 -38.42 -39.51
C ALA A 16 -0.54 -38.05 -38.03
N CYS A 17 -1.66 -37.74 -37.43
CA CYS A 17 -1.84 -37.72 -35.97
C CYS A 17 -1.62 -39.09 -35.39
N ASN A 18 -0.63 -39.23 -34.50
CA ASN A 18 -0.48 -40.40 -33.66
C ASN A 18 -0.95 -40.04 -32.25
N THR A 19 -2.22 -40.34 -31.95
CA THR A 19 -2.81 -40.26 -30.62
C THR A 19 -2.43 -41.52 -29.84
N SER A 20 -1.45 -41.39 -28.94
CA SER A 20 -1.20 -42.44 -27.94
C SER A 20 -2.12 -42.23 -26.74
N GLN A 21 -3.18 -43.02 -26.66
CA GLN A 21 -3.98 -43.22 -25.47
C GLN A 21 -3.18 -43.99 -24.43
N SER A 22 -2.90 -43.40 -23.29
CA SER A 22 -2.39 -44.10 -22.12
C SER A 22 -3.54 -44.84 -21.42
N VAL A 23 -3.45 -46.16 -21.49
CA VAL A 23 -4.35 -47.12 -20.84
C VAL A 23 -4.14 -47.04 -19.33
N VAL A 24 -5.18 -46.67 -18.60
CA VAL A 24 -5.25 -46.80 -17.14
C VAL A 24 -5.42 -48.27 -16.81
N ARG A 25 -4.37 -48.92 -16.28
CA ARG A 25 -4.48 -50.24 -15.67
C ARG A 25 -4.85 -50.08 -14.20
N THR A 26 -6.07 -50.46 -13.86
CA THR A 26 -6.51 -50.76 -12.50
C THR A 26 -5.95 -52.13 -12.13
N SER A 27 -5.05 -52.21 -11.16
CA SER A 27 -4.72 -53.48 -10.47
C SER A 27 -5.31 -53.43 -9.06
N LYS A 28 -6.28 -54.36 -8.85
CA LYS A 28 -6.79 -54.76 -7.53
C LYS A 28 -5.82 -55.72 -6.86
N SER A 29 -5.90 -55.69 -5.52
CA SER A 29 -5.47 -56.68 -4.52
C SER A 29 -3.98 -56.61 -4.14
N ASN A 30 -3.63 -56.57 -2.86
CA ASN A 30 -4.03 -57.42 -1.76
C ASN A 30 -3.73 -56.79 -0.41
N GLN A 31 -4.57 -57.12 0.55
CA GLN A 31 -4.39 -56.96 1.98
C GLN A 31 -3.11 -57.66 2.47
N SER A 32 -2.37 -57.00 3.35
CA SER A 32 -1.92 -57.64 4.61
C SER A 32 -1.35 -56.63 5.59
N LYS A 33 -2.03 -56.52 6.69
CA LYS A 33 -1.59 -56.53 8.10
C LYS A 33 -0.58 -55.49 8.60
N THR A 34 -1.12 -54.59 9.46
CA THR A 34 -0.69 -54.32 10.84
C THR A 34 0.68 -53.68 11.06
N SER A 35 0.64 -52.40 11.38
CA SER A 35 1.34 -51.94 12.59
C SER A 35 0.63 -50.67 13.11
N GLU A 36 0.02 -50.80 14.27
CA GLU A 36 -0.42 -49.74 15.13
C GLU A 36 0.79 -48.86 15.47
N GLN A 37 0.73 -47.57 15.13
CA GLN A 37 1.51 -46.59 15.83
C GLN A 37 0.56 -45.61 16.49
N VAL A 38 0.56 -45.73 17.80
CA VAL A 38 -0.10 -45.01 18.84
C VAL A 38 0.07 -43.50 18.62
N ALA A 39 -1.01 -42.83 18.30
CA ALA A 39 -1.10 -41.37 18.44
C ALA A 39 -1.16 -41.02 19.93
N GLN A 40 -0.07 -40.59 20.50
CA GLN A 40 -0.04 -40.01 21.83
C GLN A 40 -0.84 -38.72 21.86
N ARG A 41 -2.03 -38.83 22.40
CA ARG A 41 -2.93 -37.75 22.77
C ARG A 41 -2.34 -37.02 23.99
N VAL A 42 -1.72 -35.85 23.77
CA VAL A 42 -1.32 -34.99 24.89
C VAL A 42 -2.59 -34.49 25.58
N LYS A 43 -2.81 -35.00 26.77
CA LYS A 43 -3.90 -34.60 27.68
C LYS A 43 -3.55 -33.23 28.27
N LYS A 44 -4.43 -32.24 28.04
CA LYS A 44 -4.42 -30.96 28.76
C LYS A 44 -4.66 -31.24 30.26
N PRO A 45 -3.97 -30.55 31.19
CA PRO A 45 -4.23 -30.68 32.61
C PRO A 45 -5.59 -30.03 32.95
N ILE A 46 -6.45 -30.81 33.55
CA ILE A 46 -7.71 -30.35 34.16
C ILE A 46 -7.36 -29.79 35.53
N TYR A 47 -7.52 -28.47 35.70
CA TYR A 47 -7.44 -27.83 37.03
C TYR A 47 -8.74 -28.10 37.79
N ARG A 48 -8.65 -28.84 38.92
CA ARG A 48 -9.73 -28.99 39.91
C ARG A 48 -9.54 -27.95 41.00
N PRO A 49 -10.61 -27.22 41.41
CA PRO A 49 -10.52 -26.34 42.58
C PRO A 49 -10.55 -27.17 43.86
N GLY A 50 -9.53 -26.98 44.67
CA GLY A 50 -9.49 -27.54 46.02
C GLY A 50 -10.30 -26.69 46.99
N THR A 51 -11.19 -27.34 47.71
CA THR A 51 -11.89 -26.83 48.91
C THR A 51 -10.93 -26.73 50.08
N ALA A 52 -10.77 -25.53 50.66
CA ALA A 52 -10.16 -25.36 51.97
C ALA A 52 -11.07 -24.53 52.86
N LYS A 53 -11.23 -25.04 54.08
CA LYS A 53 -12.13 -24.59 55.16
C LYS A 53 -11.62 -23.34 55.89
N ASN A 54 -12.59 -22.55 56.31
CA ASN A 54 -12.73 -21.54 57.37
C ASN A 54 -11.56 -21.25 58.32
N GLY A 55 -11.38 -19.93 58.55
CA GLY A 55 -10.75 -19.38 59.75
C GLY A 55 -10.60 -17.89 59.76
N GLY A 56 -11.49 -17.13 60.47
CA GLY A 56 -11.17 -15.92 61.23
C GLY A 56 -11.20 -14.56 60.57
N VAL A 57 -12.31 -13.89 60.71
CA VAL A 57 -12.61 -12.45 60.95
C VAL A 57 -11.41 -11.51 61.09
N THR A 58 -11.33 -10.48 60.23
CA THR A 58 -11.23 -9.06 60.61
C THR A 58 -11.54 -8.15 59.41
N THR A 59 -12.41 -7.20 59.64
CA THR A 59 -12.90 -6.11 58.80
C THR A 59 -11.80 -5.16 58.33
N GLN A 60 -11.66 -4.96 57.01
CA GLN A 60 -11.32 -3.68 56.41
C GLN A 60 -11.78 -3.64 54.93
N LYS A 61 -12.62 -2.67 54.61
CA LYS A 61 -13.10 -2.25 53.30
C LYS A 61 -12.19 -1.10 52.84
N PRO A 62 -12.10 -0.76 51.59
CA PRO A 62 -12.28 -1.42 50.29
C PRO A 62 -11.06 -1.25 49.37
N THR A 63 -10.83 -2.14 48.48
CA THR A 63 -10.11 -1.79 47.26
C THR A 63 -10.50 -2.70 46.10
N SER A 64 -11.08 -2.08 45.14
CA SER A 64 -11.07 -2.34 43.69
C SER A 64 -10.69 -3.74 43.20
N ASN A 65 -11.65 -4.39 42.60
CA ASN A 65 -11.47 -5.55 41.74
C ASN A 65 -10.38 -5.29 40.68
N PRO A 66 -9.50 -6.24 40.38
CA PRO A 66 -8.70 -6.18 39.15
C PRO A 66 -9.62 -6.49 37.99
N THR A 67 -9.89 -5.47 37.21
CA THR A 67 -10.49 -5.56 35.87
C THR A 67 -9.59 -6.43 34.99
N PRO A 68 -10.13 -7.27 34.08
CA PRO A 68 -9.32 -8.03 33.15
C PRO A 68 -8.50 -7.09 32.28
N ASN A 69 -7.25 -7.46 32.01
CA ASN A 69 -6.32 -6.79 31.13
C ASN A 69 -6.99 -6.40 29.81
N THR A 70 -7.59 -5.23 29.76
CA THR A 70 -7.91 -4.52 28.54
C THR A 70 -6.59 -3.95 28.06
N ALA A 71 -6.14 -4.37 26.88
CA ALA A 71 -5.01 -3.76 26.19
C ALA A 71 -5.16 -2.24 26.28
N SER A 72 -4.16 -1.56 26.84
CA SER A 72 -4.21 -0.12 27.07
C SER A 72 -4.40 0.60 25.75
N SER A 73 -5.46 1.41 25.64
CA SER A 73 -5.69 2.30 24.52
C SER A 73 -5.16 3.67 24.89
N GLU A 74 -4.21 4.18 24.10
CA GLU A 74 -3.66 5.52 24.25
C GLU A 74 -4.46 6.50 23.37
N ILE A 75 -4.67 7.74 23.84
CA ILE A 75 -5.28 8.82 23.07
C ILE A 75 -4.16 9.60 22.38
N LEU A 76 -4.29 9.77 21.08
CA LEU A 76 -3.34 10.46 20.24
C LEU A 76 -3.74 11.93 20.13
N GLU A 77 -2.84 12.83 20.58
CA GLU A 77 -3.04 14.26 20.42
C GLU A 77 -2.67 14.69 19.00
N ALA A 78 -3.39 15.68 18.48
CA ALA A 78 -3.13 16.25 17.17
C ALA A 78 -1.73 16.90 17.15
N THR A 79 -0.82 16.30 16.37
CA THR A 79 0.52 16.85 16.13
C THR A 79 0.51 17.76 14.92
N THR A 80 1.34 18.80 14.94
CA THR A 80 1.53 19.72 13.80
C THR A 80 1.93 18.92 12.56
N ARG A 81 1.23 19.10 11.44
CA ARG A 81 1.55 18.42 10.18
C ARG A 81 2.91 18.88 9.67
N VAL A 82 3.87 17.99 9.66
CA VAL A 82 5.21 18.22 9.10
C VAL A 82 5.10 18.28 7.59
N LYS A 83 5.70 19.28 6.95
CA LYS A 83 5.80 19.31 5.47
C LYS A 83 6.79 18.23 5.02
N VAL A 84 6.30 17.24 4.30
CA VAL A 84 7.13 16.15 3.77
C VAL A 84 8.06 16.67 2.68
N THR A 85 9.36 16.44 2.84
CA THR A 85 10.39 16.80 1.85
C THR A 85 10.83 15.59 1.02
N THR A 86 11.53 15.84 -0.09
CA THR A 86 12.09 14.76 -0.92
C THR A 86 13.08 13.90 -0.13
N GLU A 87 13.91 14.53 0.69
CA GLU A 87 14.91 13.85 1.53
C GLU A 87 14.24 12.89 2.53
N MET A 88 13.13 13.33 3.13
CA MET A 88 12.36 12.48 4.05
C MET A 88 11.77 11.26 3.33
N VAL A 89 11.26 11.44 2.11
CA VAL A 89 10.75 10.33 1.29
C VAL A 89 11.87 9.36 0.93
N LEU A 90 13.04 9.85 0.51
CA LEU A 90 14.19 9.00 0.18
C LEU A 90 14.69 8.22 1.39
N ALA A 91 14.77 8.85 2.56
CA ALA A 91 15.14 8.18 3.81
C ALA A 91 14.11 7.10 4.20
N TYR A 92 12.83 7.38 4.01
CA TYR A 92 11.75 6.43 4.25
C TYR A 92 11.85 5.20 3.33
N ILE A 93 12.08 5.43 2.04
CA ILE A 93 12.27 4.36 1.05
C ILE A 93 13.46 3.48 1.46
N GLU A 94 14.58 4.08 1.77
CA GLU A 94 15.80 3.37 2.17
C GLU A 94 15.55 2.47 3.39
N LYS A 95 14.81 2.99 4.36
CA LYS A 95 14.48 2.27 5.60
C LYS A 95 13.55 1.07 5.37
N TYR A 96 12.57 1.18 4.45
CA TYR A 96 11.49 0.19 4.33
C TYR A 96 11.51 -0.64 3.04
N LYS A 97 12.43 -0.37 2.10
CA LYS A 97 12.52 -1.10 0.83
C LYS A 97 12.63 -2.62 0.99
N ASN A 98 13.39 -3.07 1.99
CA ASN A 98 13.59 -4.50 2.21
C ASN A 98 12.33 -5.19 2.73
N ILE A 99 11.57 -4.54 3.61
CA ILE A 99 10.27 -5.05 4.08
C ILE A 99 9.29 -5.16 2.90
N ALA A 100 9.26 -4.15 2.03
CA ALA A 100 8.38 -4.16 0.86
C ALA A 100 8.77 -5.27 -0.15
N LYS A 101 10.07 -5.49 -0.38
CA LYS A 101 10.57 -6.59 -1.23
C LYS A 101 10.21 -7.96 -0.64
N GLU A 102 10.42 -8.14 0.65
CA GLU A 102 10.04 -9.37 1.35
C GLU A 102 8.53 -9.64 1.25
N ASN A 103 7.71 -8.61 1.44
CA ASN A 103 6.26 -8.73 1.25
C ASN A 103 5.89 -9.12 -0.18
N MET A 104 6.57 -8.57 -1.18
CA MET A 104 6.36 -8.94 -2.59
C MET A 104 6.69 -10.43 -2.84
N VAL A 105 7.80 -10.93 -2.28
CA VAL A 105 8.16 -12.36 -2.36
C VAL A 105 7.06 -13.22 -1.74
N ASN A 106 6.59 -12.85 -0.55
CA ASN A 106 5.66 -13.66 0.23
C ASN A 106 4.22 -13.60 -0.26
N THR A 107 3.79 -12.48 -0.85
CA THR A 107 2.37 -12.23 -1.14
C THR A 107 2.08 -11.96 -2.62
N GLY A 108 3.09 -11.58 -3.39
CA GLY A 108 2.94 -11.19 -4.79
C GLY A 108 2.48 -9.75 -5.01
N ILE A 109 2.28 -8.96 -3.96
CA ILE A 109 1.99 -7.52 -4.08
C ILE A 109 3.28 -6.81 -4.48
N PRO A 110 3.32 -5.99 -5.56
CA PRO A 110 4.54 -5.28 -5.96
C PRO A 110 5.14 -4.45 -4.82
N ALA A 111 6.45 -4.49 -4.68
CA ALA A 111 7.18 -3.72 -3.67
C ALA A 111 6.97 -2.21 -3.88
N SER A 112 6.89 -1.76 -5.14
CA SER A 112 6.57 -0.40 -5.53
C SER A 112 5.20 0.05 -5.03
N ILE A 113 4.18 -0.81 -5.14
CA ILE A 113 2.83 -0.55 -4.63
C ILE A 113 2.86 -0.45 -3.11
N THR A 114 3.49 -1.39 -2.43
CA THR A 114 3.60 -1.39 -0.96
C THR A 114 4.30 -0.12 -0.45
N LEU A 115 5.44 0.25 -1.05
CA LEU A 115 6.16 1.48 -0.68
C LEU A 115 5.36 2.74 -1.01
N GLY A 116 4.78 2.81 -2.21
CA GLY A 116 4.00 3.96 -2.63
C GLY A 116 2.80 4.21 -1.72
N GLN A 117 2.06 3.16 -1.36
CA GLN A 117 0.95 3.24 -0.40
C GLN A 117 1.45 3.67 0.98
N ALA A 118 2.52 3.04 1.48
CA ALA A 118 3.09 3.39 2.79
C ALA A 118 3.51 4.87 2.87
N ILE A 119 4.09 5.42 1.80
CA ILE A 119 4.45 6.84 1.73
C ILE A 119 3.20 7.73 1.74
N LEU A 120 2.17 7.39 0.94
CA LEU A 120 0.94 8.17 0.85
C LEU A 120 0.18 8.19 2.19
N GLU A 121 -0.02 7.01 2.78
CA GLU A 121 -0.84 6.84 3.99
C GLU A 121 -0.15 7.41 5.25
N SER A 122 1.17 7.29 5.34
CA SER A 122 1.92 7.73 6.52
C SER A 122 2.54 9.13 6.39
N GLY A 123 2.41 9.79 5.24
CA GLY A 123 3.18 11.00 4.95
C GLY A 123 4.69 10.75 5.06
N ALA A 124 5.19 9.69 4.42
CA ALA A 124 6.58 9.24 4.53
C ALA A 124 7.03 9.02 6.00
N GLY A 125 6.15 8.46 6.81
CA GLY A 125 6.43 8.12 8.20
C GLY A 125 6.36 9.29 9.18
N THR A 126 5.87 10.46 8.77
CA THR A 126 5.75 11.65 9.63
C THR A 126 4.36 11.79 10.27
N GLY A 127 3.39 11.04 9.78
CA GLY A 127 2.02 11.07 10.29
C GLY A 127 1.92 10.50 11.72
N PRO A 128 0.95 10.96 12.52
CA PRO A 128 0.81 10.57 13.93
C PRO A 128 0.74 9.05 14.14
N LEU A 129 -0.04 8.35 13.31
CA LEU A 129 -0.20 6.89 13.43
C LEU A 129 1.12 6.13 13.16
N SER A 130 1.93 6.58 12.21
CA SER A 130 3.22 5.97 11.94
C SER A 130 4.26 6.24 13.03
N VAL A 131 4.25 7.46 13.60
CA VAL A 131 5.21 7.88 14.64
C VAL A 131 4.91 7.22 15.99
N GLN A 132 3.64 7.19 16.41
CA GLN A 132 3.26 6.79 17.76
C GLN A 132 2.79 5.34 17.86
N ALA A 133 2.39 4.75 16.73
CA ALA A 133 1.82 3.39 16.69
C ALA A 133 2.52 2.45 15.70
N ASN A 134 3.59 2.86 15.02
CA ASN A 134 4.20 2.10 13.93
C ASN A 134 3.18 1.63 12.87
N ASN A 135 2.07 2.35 12.75
CA ASN A 135 0.97 2.03 11.85
C ASN A 135 1.05 2.90 10.60
N HIS A 136 1.73 2.39 9.59
CA HIS A 136 2.06 3.11 8.36
C HIS A 136 0.92 3.12 7.32
N PHE A 137 -0.18 2.40 7.56
CA PHE A 137 -1.29 2.26 6.62
C PHE A 137 -2.65 2.63 7.22
N GLY A 138 -2.68 3.23 8.41
CA GLY A 138 -3.93 3.59 9.06
C GLY A 138 -4.84 2.39 9.34
N ILE A 139 -4.28 1.25 9.76
CA ILE A 139 -5.05 0.03 9.96
C ILE A 139 -5.89 0.15 11.23
N LYS A 140 -7.22 0.17 11.04
CA LYS A 140 -8.20 0.28 12.12
C LYS A 140 -8.32 -1.05 12.89
N CYS A 141 -8.69 -0.98 14.17
CA CYS A 141 -9.06 -2.17 14.94
C CYS A 141 -10.35 -2.76 14.33
N HIS A 142 -10.35 -4.06 14.10
CA HIS A 142 -11.55 -4.83 13.82
C HIS A 142 -11.95 -5.62 15.08
N LYS A 143 -13.15 -6.18 15.09
CA LYS A 143 -13.72 -6.88 16.27
C LYS A 143 -12.81 -7.96 16.86
N GLU A 144 -11.96 -8.56 16.02
CA GLU A 144 -11.05 -9.64 16.42
C GLU A 144 -9.68 -9.13 16.90
N TRP A 145 -9.43 -7.82 16.84
CA TRP A 145 -8.15 -7.27 17.29
C TRP A 145 -8.07 -7.23 18.82
N THR A 146 -7.12 -7.95 19.39
CA THR A 146 -6.86 -8.04 20.84
C THR A 146 -5.51 -7.44 21.23
N GLY A 147 -4.75 -6.94 20.25
CA GLY A 147 -3.44 -6.32 20.49
C GLY A 147 -3.52 -4.86 20.94
N PRO A 148 -2.37 -4.22 21.16
CA PRO A 148 -2.29 -2.81 21.54
C PRO A 148 -2.97 -1.91 20.50
N SER A 149 -3.55 -0.81 20.95
CA SER A 149 -4.25 0.14 20.08
C SER A 149 -4.08 1.57 20.57
N ILE A 150 -4.33 2.53 19.68
CA ILE A 150 -4.44 3.94 20.02
C ILE A 150 -5.74 4.51 19.48
N ARG A 151 -6.18 5.61 20.06
CA ARG A 151 -7.33 6.38 19.59
C ARG A 151 -6.84 7.58 18.80
N TYR A 152 -7.43 7.78 17.63
CA TYR A 152 -7.11 8.91 16.77
C TYR A 152 -8.37 9.35 16.00
N THR A 153 -8.52 10.66 15.79
CA THR A 153 -9.60 11.22 14.98
C THR A 153 -9.12 11.34 13.55
N ASP A 154 -9.71 10.53 12.65
CA ASP A 154 -9.45 10.53 11.20
C ASP A 154 -10.75 10.82 10.45
N ASP A 155 -11.43 9.80 9.93
CA ASP A 155 -12.75 9.96 9.27
C ASP A 155 -13.87 10.19 10.27
N ALA A 156 -13.73 9.64 11.48
CA ALA A 156 -14.65 9.83 12.60
C ALA A 156 -13.88 10.12 13.90
N GLU A 157 -14.60 10.69 14.88
CA GLU A 157 -13.99 10.99 16.17
C GLU A 157 -13.60 9.71 16.93
N ASN A 158 -12.40 9.74 17.53
CA ASN A 158 -11.95 8.73 18.48
C ASN A 158 -11.95 7.28 17.93
N GLU A 159 -11.56 7.10 16.67
CA GLU A 159 -11.46 5.78 16.06
C GLU A 159 -10.31 4.95 16.62
N CYS A 160 -10.48 3.62 16.61
CA CYS A 160 -9.46 2.69 17.10
C CYS A 160 -8.52 2.28 15.96
N PHE A 161 -7.22 2.51 16.15
CA PHE A 161 -6.15 2.06 15.24
C PHE A 161 -5.23 1.08 15.95
N ARG A 162 -4.74 0.08 15.20
CA ARG A 162 -3.78 -0.90 15.70
C ARG A 162 -2.45 -0.22 16.01
N LYS A 163 -1.83 -0.61 17.13
CA LYS A 163 -0.47 -0.24 17.51
C LYS A 163 0.43 -1.44 17.39
N TYR A 164 1.60 -1.25 16.78
CA TYR A 164 2.58 -2.31 16.55
C TYR A 164 3.87 -2.01 17.28
N ASP A 165 4.55 -3.04 17.73
CA ASP A 165 5.89 -2.90 18.33
C ASP A 165 6.92 -2.45 17.30
N GLU A 166 6.76 -2.94 16.05
CA GLU A 166 7.64 -2.67 14.93
C GLU A 166 6.82 -2.29 13.68
N PRO A 167 7.34 -1.41 12.80
CA PRO A 167 6.70 -1.05 11.54
C PRO A 167 6.34 -2.25 10.66
N SER A 168 7.18 -3.29 10.66
CA SER A 168 6.96 -4.55 9.90
C SER A 168 5.59 -5.18 10.18
N GLY A 169 5.05 -5.03 11.38
CA GLY A 169 3.71 -5.49 11.72
C GLY A 169 2.63 -4.85 10.89
N SER A 170 2.69 -3.52 10.69
CA SER A 170 1.72 -2.81 9.85
C SER A 170 1.86 -3.15 8.36
N PHE A 171 3.08 -3.36 7.86
CA PHE A 171 3.33 -3.82 6.50
C PHE A 171 2.76 -5.22 6.26
N LYS A 172 2.92 -6.14 7.21
CA LYS A 172 2.36 -7.49 7.16
C LYS A 172 0.82 -7.46 7.16
N ASP A 173 0.23 -6.67 8.04
CA ASP A 173 -1.22 -6.55 8.14
C ASP A 173 -1.82 -5.87 6.90
N HIS A 174 -1.13 -4.90 6.30
CA HIS A 174 -1.51 -4.33 5.01
C HIS A 174 -1.52 -5.40 3.90
N SER A 175 -0.47 -6.23 3.84
CA SER A 175 -0.43 -7.33 2.86
C SER A 175 -1.58 -8.33 3.10
N TYR A 176 -1.86 -8.68 4.36
CA TYR A 176 -2.99 -9.52 4.71
C TYR A 176 -4.34 -8.89 4.33
N PHE A 177 -4.47 -7.57 4.52
CA PHE A 177 -5.68 -6.84 4.12
C PHE A 177 -5.98 -6.99 2.62
N LEU A 178 -4.98 -6.95 1.76
CA LEU A 178 -5.16 -7.12 0.31
C LEU A 178 -5.35 -8.58 -0.09
N THR A 179 -4.61 -9.51 0.51
CA THR A 179 -4.66 -10.94 0.14
C THR A 179 -5.91 -11.65 0.65
N SER A 180 -6.46 -11.23 1.80
CA SER A 180 -7.58 -11.91 2.45
C SER A 180 -8.97 -11.49 1.94
N ARG A 181 -9.08 -10.39 1.20
CA ARG A 181 -10.38 -9.86 0.78
C ARG A 181 -10.69 -10.17 -0.68
N PRO A 182 -11.83 -10.85 -0.98
CA PRO A 182 -12.19 -11.26 -2.35
C PRO A 182 -12.21 -10.12 -3.37
N ARG A 183 -12.55 -8.90 -2.94
CA ARG A 183 -12.62 -7.74 -3.85
C ARG A 183 -11.26 -7.36 -4.48
N TYR A 184 -10.15 -7.79 -3.87
CA TYR A 184 -8.80 -7.57 -4.40
C TYR A 184 -8.23 -8.76 -5.16
N ALA A 185 -8.95 -9.89 -5.25
CA ALA A 185 -8.43 -11.12 -5.85
C ALA A 185 -7.98 -10.93 -7.31
N SER A 186 -8.68 -10.08 -8.07
CA SER A 186 -8.33 -9.78 -9.47
C SER A 186 -6.97 -9.09 -9.63
N LEU A 187 -6.47 -8.39 -8.60
CA LEU A 187 -5.17 -7.73 -8.64
C LEU A 187 -4.03 -8.75 -8.81
N PHE A 188 -4.17 -9.93 -8.22
CA PHE A 188 -3.16 -10.99 -8.24
C PHE A 188 -3.06 -11.71 -9.59
N GLN A 189 -3.92 -11.36 -10.57
CA GLN A 189 -3.82 -11.79 -11.96
C GLN A 189 -3.00 -10.81 -12.82
N LEU A 190 -2.69 -9.63 -12.28
CA LEU A 190 -1.89 -8.61 -12.96
C LEU A 190 -0.39 -8.95 -12.90
N GLY A 191 0.37 -8.44 -13.86
CA GLY A 191 1.83 -8.49 -13.80
C GLY A 191 2.35 -7.85 -12.52
N LYS A 192 3.29 -8.52 -11.86
CA LYS A 192 3.90 -7.99 -10.62
C LYS A 192 4.81 -6.78 -10.87
N ASP A 193 5.12 -6.47 -12.11
CA ASP A 193 5.85 -5.30 -12.58
C ASP A 193 4.94 -4.24 -13.21
N ASP A 194 3.65 -4.52 -13.35
CA ASP A 194 2.66 -3.55 -13.86
C ASP A 194 2.02 -2.75 -12.71
N TYR A 195 2.84 -1.91 -12.06
CA TYR A 195 2.35 -1.05 -10.97
C TYR A 195 1.21 -0.13 -11.40
N ALA A 196 1.14 0.25 -12.69
CA ALA A 196 0.11 1.13 -13.20
C ALA A 196 -1.25 0.41 -13.26
N ALA A 197 -1.29 -0.86 -13.71
CA ALA A 197 -2.50 -1.67 -13.65
C ALA A 197 -2.90 -1.95 -12.20
N TRP A 198 -1.93 -2.22 -11.31
CA TRP A 198 -2.19 -2.39 -9.88
C TRP A 198 -2.82 -1.15 -9.24
N ALA A 199 -2.29 0.05 -9.49
CA ALA A 199 -2.83 1.31 -8.95
C ALA A 199 -4.28 1.55 -9.40
N ARG A 200 -4.57 1.35 -10.69
CA ARG A 200 -5.94 1.45 -11.22
C ARG A 200 -6.86 0.36 -10.66
N GLY A 201 -6.36 -0.87 -10.56
CA GLY A 201 -7.09 -2.00 -10.00
C GLY A 201 -7.44 -1.79 -8.51
N LEU A 202 -6.53 -1.25 -7.70
CA LEU A 202 -6.78 -0.89 -6.31
C LEU A 202 -7.94 0.12 -6.20
N LYS A 203 -7.93 1.16 -7.03
CA LYS A 203 -9.04 2.13 -7.09
C LYS A 203 -10.35 1.49 -7.50
N ALA A 204 -10.34 0.67 -8.54
CA ALA A 204 -11.54 -0.05 -9.01
C ALA A 204 -12.10 -1.00 -7.94
N ALA A 205 -11.23 -1.65 -7.15
CA ALA A 205 -11.61 -2.51 -6.03
C ALA A 205 -12.03 -1.73 -4.76
N GLY A 206 -12.05 -0.39 -4.81
CA GLY A 206 -12.50 0.46 -3.71
C GLY A 206 -11.50 0.58 -2.56
N TYR A 207 -10.19 0.54 -2.85
CA TYR A 207 -9.15 0.79 -1.84
C TYR A 207 -9.18 2.24 -1.35
N ALA A 208 -9.37 3.18 -2.25
CA ALA A 208 -9.46 4.60 -1.96
C ALA A 208 -10.69 5.24 -2.60
N THR A 209 -11.25 6.26 -1.95
CA THR A 209 -12.38 7.05 -2.46
C THR A 209 -11.93 8.13 -3.45
N ASP A 210 -10.72 8.65 -3.30
CA ASP A 210 -10.15 9.70 -4.17
C ASP A 210 -10.09 9.25 -5.63
N PRO A 211 -10.75 9.95 -6.58
CA PRO A 211 -10.70 9.61 -8.00
C PRO A 211 -9.29 9.72 -8.59
N LYS A 212 -8.42 10.55 -8.02
CA LYS A 212 -7.02 10.75 -8.45
C LYS A 212 -6.02 9.84 -7.74
N TYR A 213 -6.50 8.85 -6.99
CA TYR A 213 -5.62 7.94 -6.27
C TYR A 213 -4.63 7.19 -7.18
N PRO A 214 -5.05 6.63 -8.36
CA PRO A 214 -4.11 5.94 -9.24
C PRO A 214 -2.99 6.86 -9.73
N GLU A 215 -3.33 8.08 -10.15
CA GLU A 215 -2.35 9.05 -10.66
C GLU A 215 -1.36 9.47 -9.57
N LYS A 216 -1.85 9.67 -8.34
CA LYS A 216 -0.99 9.99 -7.20
C LYS A 216 -0.01 8.86 -6.90
N LEU A 217 -0.50 7.61 -6.88
CA LEU A 217 0.32 6.45 -6.60
C LEU A 217 1.34 6.19 -7.72
N ILE A 218 0.91 6.22 -8.99
CA ILE A 218 1.77 6.07 -10.16
C ILE A 218 2.85 7.17 -10.16
N GLY A 219 2.44 8.44 -10.05
CA GLY A 219 3.38 9.56 -10.06
C GLY A 219 4.43 9.50 -8.94
N LEU A 220 4.06 8.94 -7.78
CA LEU A 220 5.00 8.72 -6.68
C LEU A 220 5.97 7.58 -7.00
N ILE A 221 5.47 6.46 -7.54
CA ILE A 221 6.29 5.31 -7.95
C ILE A 221 7.32 5.73 -9.01
N GLU A 222 6.90 6.49 -10.00
CA GLU A 222 7.76 6.97 -11.08
C GLU A 222 8.79 7.99 -10.58
N ARG A 223 8.35 8.98 -9.79
CA ARG A 223 9.22 10.05 -9.24
C ARG A 223 10.37 9.49 -8.43
N TYR A 224 10.11 8.47 -7.63
CA TYR A 224 11.10 7.85 -6.75
C TYR A 224 11.64 6.52 -7.29
N GLN A 225 11.29 6.16 -8.52
CA GLN A 225 11.75 4.94 -9.21
C GLN A 225 11.53 3.67 -8.38
N LEU A 226 10.35 3.57 -7.72
CA LEU A 226 10.06 2.47 -6.79
C LEU A 226 9.97 1.11 -7.51
N SER A 227 9.60 1.09 -8.80
CA SER A 227 9.51 -0.13 -9.62
C SER A 227 10.86 -0.85 -9.81
N LYS A 228 11.99 -0.20 -9.50
CA LYS A 228 13.29 -0.89 -9.42
C LYS A 228 13.31 -2.03 -8.39
N TYR A 229 12.56 -1.88 -7.31
CA TYR A 229 12.47 -2.91 -6.27
C TYR A 229 11.61 -4.10 -6.71
N ASP A 230 10.64 -3.87 -7.61
CA ASP A 230 9.91 -4.96 -8.26
C ASP A 230 10.83 -5.74 -9.21
N ALA A 231 11.62 -5.03 -10.02
CA ALA A 231 12.61 -5.63 -10.92
C ALA A 231 13.65 -6.45 -10.16
N GLU A 232 14.18 -5.91 -9.04
CA GLU A 232 15.11 -6.63 -8.17
C GLU A 232 14.53 -7.96 -7.66
N VAL A 233 13.26 -7.97 -7.20
CA VAL A 233 12.59 -9.18 -6.72
C VAL A 233 12.33 -10.18 -7.85
N LEU A 234 12.02 -9.69 -9.05
CA LEU A 234 11.72 -10.52 -10.20
C LEU A 234 12.97 -11.01 -10.96
N GLY A 235 14.16 -10.55 -10.57
CA GLY A 235 15.41 -10.82 -11.29
C GLY A 235 15.42 -10.27 -12.71
N LYS A 236 14.77 -9.12 -12.92
CA LYS A 236 14.68 -8.42 -14.21
C LYS A 236 15.61 -7.21 -14.23
N ASP A 237 16.12 -6.89 -15.43
CA ASP A 237 16.80 -5.62 -15.62
C ASP A 237 15.83 -4.45 -15.41
N TYR A 238 16.26 -3.48 -14.61
CA TYR A 238 15.49 -2.29 -14.38
C TYR A 238 15.75 -1.25 -15.46
N VAL A 239 14.69 -0.90 -16.19
CA VAL A 239 14.71 0.27 -17.09
C VAL A 239 14.05 1.42 -16.33
N ALA A 240 14.84 2.44 -16.00
CA ALA A 240 14.31 3.63 -15.34
C ALA A 240 13.20 4.23 -16.21
N VAL A 241 11.97 4.26 -15.68
CA VAL A 241 10.95 5.12 -16.25
C VAL A 241 11.41 6.54 -15.95
N VAL A 242 12.04 7.19 -16.91
CA VAL A 242 12.25 8.63 -16.83
C VAL A 242 10.84 9.20 -16.82
N PRO A 243 10.37 9.84 -15.73
CA PRO A 243 9.10 10.54 -15.79
C PRO A 243 9.19 11.41 -17.01
N GLN A 244 8.27 11.22 -17.96
CA GLN A 244 8.19 12.20 -19.04
C GLN A 244 8.02 13.52 -18.31
N LYS A 245 9.13 14.28 -18.26
CA LYS A 245 9.10 15.67 -17.84
C LYS A 245 7.90 16.17 -18.63
N GLU A 246 6.81 16.50 -17.92
CA GLU A 246 5.64 17.07 -18.58
C GLU A 246 6.25 17.98 -19.61
N ILE A 247 5.96 17.70 -20.89
CA ILE A 247 6.58 18.45 -21.99
C ILE A 247 6.31 19.87 -21.59
N SER A 248 7.32 20.54 -21.09
CA SER A 248 7.23 21.95 -20.78
C SER A 248 6.89 22.57 -22.11
N TYR A 249 5.62 22.82 -22.30
CA TYR A 249 5.20 23.68 -23.40
C TYR A 249 6.06 24.91 -23.26
N ALA A 250 6.91 25.10 -24.27
CA ALA A 250 7.94 26.09 -24.26
C ALA A 250 7.36 27.43 -23.77
N ASP A 251 7.98 27.96 -22.73
CA ASP A 251 7.97 29.36 -22.26
C ASP A 251 6.62 30.07 -21.97
N ASP A 252 5.49 29.64 -22.51
CA ASP A 252 4.16 30.20 -22.24
C ASP A 252 3.52 29.66 -20.93
N SER A 253 4.01 28.53 -20.40
CA SER A 253 3.50 27.94 -19.16
C SER A 253 3.90 28.70 -17.89
N GLN A 254 4.80 29.64 -17.99
CA GLN A 254 5.23 30.49 -16.89
C GLN A 254 4.37 31.76 -16.71
N LYS A 255 3.45 32.02 -17.65
CA LYS A 255 2.60 33.21 -17.63
C LYS A 255 1.15 32.82 -17.38
N TYR A 256 0.49 33.59 -16.51
CA TYR A 256 -0.93 33.43 -16.18
C TYR A 256 -1.65 34.75 -16.42
N THR A 257 -2.80 34.72 -17.08
CA THR A 257 -3.65 35.88 -17.26
C THR A 257 -4.68 35.96 -16.15
N VAL A 258 -4.67 37.04 -15.41
CA VAL A 258 -5.55 37.30 -14.28
C VAL A 258 -6.99 37.39 -14.75
N VAL A 259 -7.86 36.58 -14.13
CA VAL A 259 -9.31 36.58 -14.39
C VAL A 259 -10.09 37.14 -13.22
N LYS A 260 -11.38 37.45 -13.45
CA LYS A 260 -12.25 37.99 -12.42
C LYS A 260 -12.33 37.07 -11.20
N GLY A 261 -12.04 37.59 -10.03
CA GLY A 261 -12.03 36.87 -8.77
C GLY A 261 -10.66 36.38 -8.31
N ASP A 262 -9.62 36.54 -9.13
CA ASP A 262 -8.26 36.20 -8.74
C ASP A 262 -7.70 37.18 -7.71
N THR A 263 -6.88 36.62 -6.82
CA THR A 263 -6.02 37.35 -5.88
C THR A 263 -4.62 36.77 -5.96
N LEU A 264 -3.60 37.52 -5.56
CA LEU A 264 -2.23 36.98 -5.47
C LEU A 264 -2.19 35.69 -4.63
N TYR A 265 -3.02 35.62 -3.58
CA TYR A 265 -3.11 34.44 -2.74
C TYR A 265 -3.71 33.24 -3.47
N SER A 266 -4.85 33.41 -4.20
CA SER A 266 -5.44 32.32 -4.95
C SER A 266 -4.53 31.79 -6.07
N ILE A 267 -3.82 32.71 -6.74
CA ILE A 267 -2.85 32.36 -7.78
C ILE A 267 -1.62 31.66 -7.18
N SER A 268 -1.09 32.19 -6.06
CA SER A 268 0.05 31.57 -5.37
C SER A 268 -0.25 30.12 -4.96
N LYS A 269 -1.46 29.85 -4.48
CA LYS A 269 -1.91 28.49 -4.15
C LYS A 269 -2.06 27.61 -5.37
N ARG A 270 -2.63 28.14 -6.47
CA ARG A 270 -2.83 27.41 -7.73
C ARG A 270 -1.51 26.94 -8.33
N PHE A 271 -0.50 27.80 -8.30
CA PHE A 271 0.80 27.53 -8.94
C PHE A 271 1.89 27.10 -7.95
N ASN A 272 1.53 26.84 -6.69
CA ASN A 272 2.44 26.41 -5.64
C ASN A 272 3.70 27.27 -5.49
N ILE A 273 3.50 28.58 -5.52
CA ILE A 273 4.51 29.64 -5.33
C ILE A 273 4.08 30.51 -4.16
N THR A 274 5.00 31.12 -3.44
CA THR A 274 4.63 32.09 -2.37
C THR A 274 4.15 33.40 -2.96
N VAL A 275 3.33 34.15 -2.21
CA VAL A 275 2.88 35.50 -2.63
C VAL A 275 4.09 36.41 -2.81
N GLU A 276 5.09 36.31 -1.92
CA GLU A 276 6.32 37.08 -1.96
C GLU A 276 7.15 36.77 -3.22
N GLU A 277 7.28 35.50 -3.58
CA GLU A 277 7.95 35.11 -4.83
C GLU A 277 7.19 35.56 -6.06
N LEU A 278 5.85 35.46 -6.04
CA LEU A 278 5.00 35.92 -7.12
C LEU A 278 5.16 37.43 -7.35
N LYS A 279 5.17 38.21 -6.28
CA LYS A 279 5.44 39.67 -6.32
C LYS A 279 6.83 39.96 -6.86
N ARG A 280 7.85 39.32 -6.34
CA ARG A 280 9.25 39.50 -6.76
C ARG A 280 9.44 39.23 -8.24
N LYS A 281 8.90 38.09 -8.76
CA LYS A 281 9.00 37.71 -10.17
C LYS A 281 8.30 38.69 -11.11
N ASN A 282 7.27 39.37 -10.62
CA ASN A 282 6.47 40.32 -11.41
C ASN A 282 6.74 41.77 -11.10
N ASN A 283 7.78 42.10 -10.29
CA ASN A 283 8.13 43.44 -9.86
C ASN A 283 6.94 44.20 -9.22
N MET A 284 6.09 43.48 -8.47
CA MET A 284 4.90 44.07 -7.85
C MET A 284 5.24 44.63 -6.46
N VAL A 285 4.85 45.87 -6.23
CA VAL A 285 5.07 46.57 -4.95
C VAL A 285 3.93 46.28 -3.97
N ASP A 286 2.71 46.13 -4.48
CA ASP A 286 1.51 45.86 -3.69
C ASP A 286 0.84 44.53 -4.14
N ASN A 287 -0.37 44.28 -3.64
CA ASN A 287 -1.13 43.07 -3.93
C ASN A 287 -2.20 43.26 -5.01
N THR A 288 -2.18 44.40 -5.70
CA THR A 288 -3.20 44.76 -6.69
C THR A 288 -3.01 44.00 -7.99
N LEU A 289 -4.07 43.38 -8.48
CA LEU A 289 -4.12 42.73 -9.77
C LEU A 289 -5.15 43.40 -10.68
N SER A 290 -4.79 43.57 -11.93
CA SER A 290 -5.72 44.05 -12.95
C SER A 290 -6.30 42.85 -13.75
N LEU A 291 -7.59 42.94 -14.06
CA LEU A 291 -8.23 41.95 -14.94
C LEU A 291 -7.52 41.93 -16.31
N GLY A 292 -7.15 40.74 -16.79
CA GLY A 292 -6.38 40.59 -18.02
C GLY A 292 -4.87 40.81 -17.88
N GLN A 293 -4.38 41.16 -16.70
CA GLN A 293 -2.94 41.27 -16.46
C GLN A 293 -2.28 39.91 -16.63
N THR A 294 -1.16 39.88 -17.38
CA THR A 294 -0.33 38.68 -17.46
C THR A 294 0.76 38.71 -16.41
N ILE A 295 0.86 37.68 -15.61
CA ILE A 295 1.86 37.54 -14.54
C ILE A 295 2.67 36.25 -14.72
N ILE A 296 3.93 36.31 -14.30
CA ILE A 296 4.86 35.15 -14.28
C ILE A 296 4.58 34.35 -13.02
N VAL A 297 4.26 33.06 -13.18
CA VAL A 297 3.83 32.18 -12.08
C VAL A 297 4.79 31.04 -11.80
N LYS A 298 5.85 30.91 -12.62
CA LYS A 298 6.88 29.87 -12.39
C LYS A 298 8.25 30.33 -12.92
#